data_ddc19cab3b86d2e86b26bc5ff14c7dce
#
_entry.id   ddc19cab3b86d2e86b26bc5ff14c7dce
#
_cell.length_a   1.000
_cell.length_b   1.000
_cell.length_c   1.000
_cell.angle_alpha   90.00
_cell.angle_beta   90.00
_cell.angle_gamma   90.00
#
_symmetry.space_group_name_H-M   'P 1'
#
loop_
_entity.id
_entity.type
_entity.pdbx_description
1 polymer ?
#
loop_
_entity_poly.entity_id
_entity_poly.type
_entity_poly.pdbx_seq_one_letter_code
_entity_poly.pdbx_strand_id
1 'polypeptide(L)'
;MLPVWLKTWWENFGRNATLYMLSVRHEGRTIGIAPLQRSDDTVRFIGDKNVCDNLDFIVAPYNAAEFYHRLIAYLKQDGVKRLELEPVRRDSSVMTHLLAVAEKTGCKISYADGDLSYALNLPGSWDDYLSMLRGKERHEIRRKLRRLNEAGQINFRTVENAESVREEMEIFLDLFRSNRSDKAEFMNDQMVSFFKELAAALNEVRILRLFFIDLDQIPVAATICFSYRSTMYLYNNGYDKGFGSLSVGLLGKVLSIKESIQSGLQTYDFLKGAEGYKQRLGGQPYQLYRCLIELP
;
A
#
# COMPACT_ATOMS: atom_id res chain seq x y z
N MET A 1 5.59 -6.77 -0.56
CA MET A 1 6.20 -5.41 -0.69
C MET A 1 7.39 -5.48 -1.63
N LEU A 2 7.69 -4.42 -2.38
CA LEU A 2 8.78 -4.39 -3.36
C LEU A 2 10.13 -4.04 -2.70
N PRO A 3 11.26 -4.58 -3.20
CA PRO A 3 12.59 -4.25 -2.65
C PRO A 3 12.90 -2.76 -2.62
N VAL A 4 12.51 -2.02 -3.66
CA VAL A 4 12.69 -0.55 -3.74
C VAL A 4 11.97 0.17 -2.58
N TRP A 5 10.78 -0.27 -2.21
CA TRP A 5 10.03 0.27 -1.06
C TRP A 5 10.74 0.01 0.25
N LEU A 6 11.15 -1.24 0.49
CA LEU A 6 11.81 -1.66 1.73
C LEU A 6 13.15 -0.95 1.90
N LYS A 7 13.89 -0.74 0.81
CA LYS A 7 15.13 0.03 0.81
C LYS A 7 14.87 1.48 1.25
N THR A 8 13.93 2.18 0.58
CA THR A 8 13.59 3.57 0.92
C THR A 8 13.09 3.68 2.37
N TRP A 9 12.28 2.72 2.82
CA TRP A 9 11.83 2.70 4.20
C TRP A 9 13.01 2.55 5.17
N TRP A 10 13.92 1.63 4.90
CA TRP A 10 15.09 1.38 5.75
C TRP A 10 16.02 2.61 5.85
N GLU A 11 16.26 3.28 4.76
CA GLU A 11 17.10 4.48 4.69
C GLU A 11 16.52 5.62 5.52
N ASN A 12 15.19 5.74 5.61
CA ASN A 12 14.52 6.78 6.37
C ASN A 12 14.27 6.40 7.84
N PHE A 13 13.93 5.14 8.13
CA PHE A 13 13.42 4.73 9.45
C PHE A 13 14.23 3.65 10.17
N GLY A 14 15.18 3.00 9.50
CA GLY A 14 15.89 1.82 10.02
C GLY A 14 16.92 2.09 11.14
N ARG A 15 17.08 3.34 11.61
CA ARG A 15 18.17 3.75 12.52
C ARG A 15 18.17 3.08 13.89
N ASN A 16 17.02 2.62 14.36
CA ASN A 16 16.83 2.06 15.72
C ASN A 16 16.81 0.52 15.76
N ALA A 17 17.16 -0.12 14.65
CA ALA A 17 17.21 -1.58 14.54
C ALA A 17 18.41 -2.01 13.70
N THR A 18 18.77 -3.28 13.78
CA THR A 18 19.77 -3.89 12.94
C THR A 18 19.14 -4.48 11.69
N LEU A 19 19.67 -4.18 10.51
CA LEU A 19 19.23 -4.82 9.27
C LEU A 19 19.49 -6.33 9.35
N TYR A 20 18.44 -7.13 9.19
CA TYR A 20 18.48 -8.58 9.35
C TYR A 20 17.92 -9.27 8.12
N MET A 21 18.56 -9.04 6.98
CA MET A 21 18.19 -9.62 5.70
C MET A 21 18.73 -11.03 5.58
N LEU A 22 17.87 -12.03 5.43
CA LEU A 22 18.25 -13.41 5.26
C LEU A 22 17.84 -13.94 3.87
N SER A 23 18.73 -14.71 3.24
CA SER A 23 18.39 -15.48 2.05
C SER A 23 18.55 -16.97 2.32
N VAL A 24 17.56 -17.77 1.94
CA VAL A 24 17.62 -19.22 2.05
C VAL A 24 17.93 -19.80 0.69
N ARG A 25 18.95 -20.67 0.64
CA ARG A 25 19.35 -21.40 -0.56
C ARG A 25 19.09 -22.88 -0.44
N HIS A 26 18.69 -23.50 -1.54
CA HIS A 26 18.54 -24.94 -1.68
C HIS A 26 19.11 -25.34 -3.05
N GLU A 27 20.01 -26.34 -3.08
CA GLU A 27 20.69 -26.80 -4.30
C GLU A 27 21.29 -25.65 -5.14
N GLY A 28 21.96 -24.71 -4.47
CA GLY A 28 22.60 -23.55 -5.11
C GLY A 28 21.65 -22.42 -5.56
N ARG A 29 20.33 -22.61 -5.45
CA ARG A 29 19.31 -21.62 -5.86
C ARG A 29 18.74 -20.92 -4.64
N THR A 30 18.48 -19.60 -4.73
CA THR A 30 17.74 -18.88 -3.70
C THR A 30 16.26 -19.25 -3.79
N ILE A 31 15.72 -19.83 -2.72
CA ILE A 31 14.32 -20.25 -2.61
C ILE A 31 13.46 -19.26 -1.86
N GLY A 32 14.07 -18.30 -1.17
CA GLY A 32 13.36 -17.21 -0.53
C GLY A 32 14.27 -16.20 0.15
N ILE A 33 13.67 -15.04 0.45
CA ILE A 33 14.29 -13.91 1.14
C ILE A 33 13.39 -13.50 2.30
N ALA A 34 13.98 -13.32 3.47
CA ALA A 34 13.34 -12.77 4.66
C ALA A 34 13.83 -11.33 4.87
N PRO A 35 13.02 -10.32 4.50
CA PRO A 35 13.36 -8.92 4.68
C PRO A 35 13.03 -8.49 6.11
N LEU A 36 13.92 -8.76 7.04
CA LEU A 36 13.73 -8.55 8.47
C LEU A 36 14.64 -7.46 9.02
N GLN A 37 14.21 -6.91 10.12
CA GLN A 37 14.99 -6.08 11.04
C GLN A 37 14.99 -6.72 12.42
N ARG A 38 16.06 -6.52 13.19
CA ARG A 38 16.25 -7.10 14.52
C ARG A 38 16.42 -6.03 15.58
N SER A 39 15.73 -6.20 16.70
CA SER A 39 15.97 -5.48 17.94
C SER A 39 16.07 -6.51 19.07
N ASP A 40 17.24 -6.64 19.65
CA ASP A 40 17.56 -7.64 20.67
C ASP A 40 17.26 -9.08 20.21
N ASP A 41 16.33 -9.75 20.85
CA ASP A 41 15.88 -11.11 20.56
C ASP A 41 14.62 -11.19 19.69
N THR A 42 14.16 -10.05 19.20
CA THR A 42 12.92 -9.93 18.41
C THR A 42 13.24 -9.50 16.97
N VAL A 43 12.61 -10.18 16.02
CA VAL A 43 12.68 -9.81 14.59
C VAL A 43 11.31 -9.41 14.06
N ARG A 44 11.31 -8.43 13.14
CA ARG A 44 10.13 -7.88 12.47
C ARG A 44 10.41 -7.73 10.99
N PHE A 45 9.39 -7.58 10.18
CA PHE A 45 9.61 -7.14 8.81
C PHE A 45 10.29 -5.78 8.76
N ILE A 46 11.09 -5.55 7.72
CA ILE A 46 11.47 -4.19 7.31
C ILE A 46 10.19 -3.50 6.85
N GLY A 47 9.92 -2.32 7.41
CA GLY A 47 8.64 -1.63 7.25
C GLY A 47 7.88 -1.54 8.56
N ASP A 48 6.86 -0.71 8.58
CA ASP A 48 5.93 -0.58 9.69
C ASP A 48 4.51 -0.30 9.20
N LYS A 49 3.55 -0.51 10.10
CA LYS A 49 2.12 -0.35 9.79
C LYS A 49 1.68 1.07 9.42
N ASN A 50 2.49 2.10 9.66
CA ASN A 50 2.09 3.49 9.36
C ASN A 50 2.23 3.81 7.87
N VAL A 51 3.18 3.13 7.20
CA VAL A 51 3.49 3.37 5.79
C VAL A 51 3.52 2.10 4.93
N CYS A 52 3.35 0.92 5.54
CA CYS A 52 3.30 -0.36 4.85
C CYS A 52 1.97 -1.05 5.15
N ASP A 53 1.17 -1.28 4.12
CA ASP A 53 -0.16 -1.91 4.26
C ASP A 53 -0.12 -3.43 4.05
N ASN A 54 1.01 -3.97 3.60
CA ASN A 54 1.12 -5.37 3.21
C ASN A 54 2.57 -5.84 3.25
N LEU A 55 2.91 -6.70 4.20
CA LEU A 55 4.24 -7.27 4.34
C LEU A 55 4.18 -8.80 4.25
N ASP A 56 5.17 -9.40 3.61
CA ASP A 56 5.32 -10.84 3.49
C ASP A 56 6.77 -11.20 3.19
N PHE A 57 7.13 -12.46 3.34
CA PHE A 57 8.36 -13.02 2.84
C PHE A 57 8.32 -13.15 1.30
N ILE A 58 9.47 -13.10 0.66
CA ILE A 58 9.60 -13.37 -0.77
C ILE A 58 10.00 -14.83 -0.92
N VAL A 59 9.07 -15.67 -1.31
CA VAL A 59 9.26 -17.14 -1.33
C VAL A 59 8.89 -17.70 -2.70
N ALA A 60 9.73 -18.59 -3.21
CA ALA A 60 9.42 -19.35 -4.41
C ALA A 60 8.23 -20.30 -4.12
N PRO A 61 7.16 -20.30 -4.91
CA PRO A 61 5.89 -20.95 -4.56
C PRO A 61 6.01 -22.42 -4.13
N TYR A 62 6.84 -23.20 -4.78
CA TYR A 62 6.99 -24.63 -4.50
C TYR A 62 7.98 -24.96 -3.36
N ASN A 63 8.64 -23.95 -2.80
CA ASN A 63 9.68 -24.12 -1.79
C ASN A 63 9.31 -23.52 -0.42
N ALA A 64 8.06 -23.13 -0.23
CA ALA A 64 7.65 -22.41 0.98
C ALA A 64 7.91 -23.21 2.26
N ALA A 65 7.57 -24.49 2.30
CA ALA A 65 7.80 -25.32 3.48
C ALA A 65 9.30 -25.42 3.81
N GLU A 66 10.14 -25.70 2.82
CA GLU A 66 11.60 -25.81 2.99
C GLU A 66 12.21 -24.47 3.42
N PHE A 67 11.76 -23.36 2.79
CA PHE A 67 12.19 -22.03 3.17
C PHE A 67 11.92 -21.76 4.66
N TYR A 68 10.70 -22.02 5.14
CA TYR A 68 10.33 -21.74 6.52
C TYR A 68 10.98 -22.69 7.53
N HIS A 69 11.17 -23.96 7.19
CA HIS A 69 11.94 -24.87 8.05
C HIS A 69 13.36 -24.36 8.29
N ARG A 70 14.06 -23.96 7.22
CA ARG A 70 15.42 -23.45 7.33
C ARG A 70 15.47 -22.10 8.04
N LEU A 71 14.53 -21.22 7.75
CA LEU A 71 14.43 -19.91 8.39
C LEU A 71 14.25 -20.06 9.89
N ILE A 72 13.26 -20.85 10.36
CA ILE A 72 13.01 -21.08 11.78
C ILE A 72 14.21 -21.71 12.47
N ALA A 73 14.82 -22.73 11.86
CA ALA A 73 16.00 -23.39 12.42
C ALA A 73 17.15 -22.38 12.60
N TYR A 74 17.41 -21.55 11.61
CA TYR A 74 18.44 -20.52 11.70
C TYR A 74 18.13 -19.47 12.77
N LEU A 75 16.89 -18.97 12.83
CA LEU A 75 16.49 -17.97 13.82
C LEU A 75 16.67 -18.49 15.25
N LYS A 76 16.33 -19.76 15.52
CA LYS A 76 16.58 -20.44 16.82
C LYS A 76 18.07 -20.48 17.14
N GLN A 77 18.90 -20.91 16.19
CA GLN A 77 20.35 -20.98 16.36
C GLN A 77 20.98 -19.63 16.63
N ASP A 78 20.45 -18.56 16.00
CA ASP A 78 20.93 -17.17 16.13
C ASP A 78 20.34 -16.44 17.37
N GLY A 79 19.63 -17.17 18.25
CA GLY A 79 19.12 -16.66 19.52
C GLY A 79 17.91 -15.73 19.41
N VAL A 80 17.21 -15.74 18.28
CA VAL A 80 15.93 -15.03 18.14
C VAL A 80 14.87 -15.74 18.97
N LYS A 81 14.10 -14.97 19.75
CA LYS A 81 13.01 -15.48 20.60
C LYS A 81 11.64 -15.18 20.03
N ARG A 82 11.51 -14.11 19.28
CA ARG A 82 10.20 -13.65 18.79
C ARG A 82 10.26 -13.17 17.33
N LEU A 83 9.23 -13.57 16.56
CA LEU A 83 8.89 -12.97 15.27
C LEU A 83 7.57 -12.22 15.44
N GLU A 84 7.59 -10.92 15.21
CA GLU A 84 6.41 -10.06 15.18
C GLU A 84 6.17 -9.62 13.73
N LEU A 85 5.13 -10.17 13.11
CA LEU A 85 4.86 -10.02 11.68
C LEU A 85 3.52 -9.31 11.49
N GLU A 86 3.59 -8.04 11.08
CA GLU A 86 2.42 -7.19 10.76
C GLU A 86 2.78 -6.12 9.74
N PRO A 87 1.84 -5.60 8.94
CA PRO A 87 0.52 -6.16 8.66
C PRO A 87 0.58 -7.30 7.63
N VAL A 88 -0.16 -8.38 7.87
CA VAL A 88 -0.11 -9.61 7.08
C VAL A 88 -1.48 -9.92 6.49
N ARG A 89 -1.54 -10.27 5.20
CA ARG A 89 -2.78 -10.71 4.55
C ARG A 89 -3.08 -12.18 4.84
N ARG A 90 -4.36 -12.55 4.75
CA ARG A 90 -4.79 -13.95 4.90
C ARG A 90 -4.18 -14.88 3.86
N ASP A 91 -3.97 -14.39 2.64
CA ASP A 91 -3.39 -15.13 1.51
C ASP A 91 -1.85 -15.03 1.45
N SER A 92 -1.20 -14.40 2.44
CA SER A 92 0.26 -14.29 2.53
C SER A 92 0.92 -15.64 2.78
N SER A 93 2.20 -15.73 2.45
CA SER A 93 3.00 -16.93 2.75
C SER A 93 3.20 -17.16 4.25
N VAL A 94 3.10 -16.12 5.07
CA VAL A 94 3.05 -16.22 6.53
C VAL A 94 1.84 -17.07 6.95
N MET A 95 0.64 -16.68 6.56
CA MET A 95 -0.60 -17.32 7.00
C MET A 95 -0.79 -18.71 6.38
N THR A 96 -0.37 -18.89 5.12
CA THR A 96 -0.61 -20.12 4.38
C THR A 96 0.44 -21.21 4.60
N HIS A 97 1.66 -20.84 5.04
CA HIS A 97 2.77 -21.78 5.19
C HIS A 97 3.54 -21.64 6.50
N LEU A 98 3.98 -20.42 6.88
CA LEU A 98 4.86 -20.23 8.03
C LEU A 98 4.21 -20.73 9.33
N LEU A 99 2.95 -20.39 9.59
CA LEU A 99 2.30 -20.78 10.86
C LEU A 99 2.27 -22.30 11.03
N ALA A 100 1.94 -23.05 9.98
CA ALA A 100 1.91 -24.52 10.03
C ALA A 100 3.31 -25.14 10.26
N VAL A 101 4.36 -24.54 9.68
CA VAL A 101 5.74 -24.99 9.90
C VAL A 101 6.20 -24.64 11.32
N ALA A 102 5.90 -23.45 11.82
CA ALA A 102 6.25 -23.00 13.16
C ALA A 102 5.62 -23.90 14.23
N GLU A 103 4.34 -24.24 14.08
CA GLU A 103 3.64 -25.16 14.99
C GLU A 103 4.32 -26.54 15.05
N LYS A 104 4.63 -27.13 13.87
CA LYS A 104 5.30 -28.43 13.78
C LYS A 104 6.71 -28.43 14.36
N THR A 105 7.35 -27.27 14.44
CA THR A 105 8.70 -27.10 15.01
C THR A 105 8.70 -26.69 16.48
N GLY A 106 7.53 -26.75 17.16
CA GLY A 106 7.38 -26.49 18.58
C GLY A 106 7.38 -25.01 18.96
N CYS A 107 7.13 -24.09 18.01
CA CYS A 107 6.94 -22.68 18.32
C CYS A 107 5.54 -22.43 18.88
N LYS A 108 5.41 -21.45 19.76
CA LYS A 108 4.11 -20.97 20.22
C LYS A 108 3.62 -19.86 19.29
N ILE A 109 2.40 -19.99 18.81
CA ILE A 109 1.82 -19.08 17.83
C ILE A 109 0.61 -18.38 18.41
N SER A 110 0.54 -17.07 18.20
CA SER A 110 -0.67 -16.28 18.39
C SER A 110 -0.84 -15.32 17.22
N TYR A 111 -2.08 -15.11 16.80
CA TYR A 111 -2.40 -14.07 15.82
C TYR A 111 -3.71 -13.39 16.19
N ALA A 112 -3.84 -12.15 15.81
CA ALA A 112 -5.01 -11.33 16.08
C ALA A 112 -5.39 -10.51 14.86
N ASP A 113 -6.63 -10.08 14.81
CA ASP A 113 -7.11 -9.14 13.82
C ASP A 113 -6.32 -7.82 13.92
N GLY A 114 -5.87 -7.34 12.78
CA GLY A 114 -5.27 -6.03 12.61
C GLY A 114 -6.24 -5.05 11.97
N ASP A 115 -5.75 -4.25 11.03
CA ASP A 115 -6.56 -3.28 10.30
C ASP A 115 -7.44 -3.95 9.22
N LEU A 116 -8.57 -3.30 8.86
CA LEU A 116 -9.34 -3.64 7.68
C LEU A 116 -8.73 -2.95 6.45
N SER A 117 -8.71 -3.65 5.34
CA SER A 117 -8.38 -3.16 4.03
C SER A 117 -9.53 -3.42 3.05
N TYR A 118 -9.49 -2.79 1.86
CA TYR A 118 -10.57 -2.92 0.87
C TYR A 118 -10.00 -3.07 -0.52
N ALA A 119 -10.58 -3.99 -1.30
CA ALA A 119 -10.24 -4.16 -2.71
C ALA A 119 -11.50 -4.27 -3.57
N LEU A 120 -11.39 -3.83 -4.81
CA LEU A 120 -12.43 -3.85 -5.83
C LEU A 120 -11.91 -4.63 -7.03
N ASN A 121 -12.64 -5.66 -7.44
CA ASN A 121 -12.44 -6.30 -8.74
C ASN A 121 -12.98 -5.36 -9.83
N LEU A 122 -12.09 -4.94 -10.72
CA LEU A 122 -12.43 -4.01 -11.79
C LEU A 122 -13.13 -4.76 -12.94
N PRO A 123 -14.26 -4.24 -13.44
CA PRO A 123 -14.89 -4.74 -14.65
C PRO A 123 -14.16 -4.24 -15.91
N GLY A 124 -14.58 -4.75 -17.08
CA GLY A 124 -13.97 -4.40 -18.36
C GLY A 124 -14.30 -2.99 -18.87
N SER A 125 -15.32 -2.33 -18.30
CA SER A 125 -15.71 -0.98 -18.73
C SER A 125 -16.13 -0.08 -17.58
N TRP A 126 -16.06 1.24 -17.81
CA TRP A 126 -16.54 2.24 -16.88
C TRP A 126 -18.07 2.14 -16.62
N ASP A 127 -18.85 1.82 -17.64
CA ASP A 127 -20.30 1.69 -17.49
C ASP A 127 -20.67 0.45 -16.68
N ASP A 128 -19.95 -0.66 -16.85
CA ASP A 128 -20.09 -1.84 -16.01
C ASP A 128 -19.74 -1.53 -14.55
N TYR A 129 -18.65 -0.78 -14.31
CA TYR A 129 -18.32 -0.34 -12.95
C TYR A 129 -19.45 0.47 -12.32
N LEU A 130 -19.97 1.46 -13.03
CA LEU A 130 -21.10 2.24 -12.52
C LEU A 130 -22.33 1.38 -12.26
N SER A 131 -22.59 0.36 -13.09
CA SER A 131 -23.72 -0.55 -12.93
C SER A 131 -23.59 -1.46 -11.71
N MET A 132 -22.38 -1.83 -11.31
CA MET A 132 -22.10 -2.61 -10.09
C MET A 132 -22.42 -1.84 -8.80
N LEU A 133 -22.37 -0.51 -8.84
CA LEU A 133 -22.62 0.31 -7.67
C LEU A 133 -24.12 0.37 -7.33
N ARG A 134 -24.44 0.53 -6.05
CA ARG A 134 -25.81 0.80 -5.61
C ARG A 134 -26.35 2.03 -6.34
N GLY A 135 -27.64 2.05 -6.67
CA GLY A 135 -28.25 3.14 -7.43
C GLY A 135 -27.98 4.53 -6.88
N LYS A 136 -28.05 4.69 -5.54
CA LYS A 136 -27.71 5.94 -4.85
C LYS A 136 -26.26 6.38 -5.11
N GLU A 137 -25.31 5.48 -4.97
CA GLU A 137 -23.86 5.79 -5.14
C GLU A 137 -23.54 6.12 -6.59
N ARG A 138 -24.11 5.38 -7.54
CA ARG A 138 -24.00 5.66 -8.98
C ARG A 138 -24.54 7.04 -9.35
N HIS A 139 -25.72 7.39 -8.86
CA HIS A 139 -26.31 8.72 -9.08
C HIS A 139 -25.44 9.83 -8.48
N GLU A 140 -24.91 9.60 -7.30
CA GLU A 140 -24.07 10.57 -6.60
C GLU A 140 -22.74 10.81 -7.34
N ILE A 141 -22.10 9.76 -7.83
CA ILE A 141 -20.86 9.90 -8.64
C ILE A 141 -21.15 10.70 -9.92
N ARG A 142 -22.20 10.35 -10.66
CA ARG A 142 -22.57 11.07 -11.90
C ARG A 142 -22.89 12.54 -11.61
N ARG A 143 -23.63 12.82 -10.55
CA ARG A 143 -23.97 14.18 -10.13
C ARG A 143 -22.71 14.99 -9.79
N LYS A 144 -21.76 14.39 -9.02
CA LYS A 144 -20.53 15.06 -8.62
C LYS A 144 -19.61 15.32 -9.82
N LEU A 145 -19.45 14.36 -10.73
CA LEU A 145 -18.68 14.55 -11.96
C LEU A 145 -19.26 15.66 -12.82
N ARG A 146 -20.60 15.72 -12.98
CA ARG A 146 -21.26 16.80 -13.70
C ARG A 146 -21.00 18.16 -13.05
N ARG A 147 -21.17 18.27 -11.72
CA ARG A 147 -20.90 19.53 -10.98
C ARG A 147 -19.45 19.97 -11.11
N LEU A 148 -18.51 19.05 -11.09
CA LEU A 148 -17.10 19.38 -11.30
C LEU A 148 -16.88 19.96 -12.70
N ASN A 149 -17.46 19.35 -13.74
CA ASN A 149 -17.35 19.83 -15.13
C ASN A 149 -18.06 21.18 -15.35
N GLU A 150 -19.12 21.47 -14.59
CA GLU A 150 -19.85 22.75 -14.64
C GLU A 150 -19.10 23.89 -13.90
N ALA A 151 -18.12 23.55 -13.06
CA ALA A 151 -17.41 24.52 -12.23
C ALA A 151 -16.26 25.24 -12.98
N GLY A 152 -15.78 24.70 -14.10
CA GLY A 152 -14.68 25.26 -14.88
C GLY A 152 -14.03 24.20 -15.79
N GLN A 153 -12.89 24.56 -16.35
CA GLN A 153 -12.11 23.67 -17.20
C GLN A 153 -11.38 22.61 -16.33
N ILE A 154 -11.79 21.35 -16.46
CA ILE A 154 -11.19 20.23 -15.74
C ILE A 154 -10.14 19.53 -16.57
N ASN A 155 -8.97 19.29 -15.96
CA ASN A 155 -7.94 18.43 -16.48
C ASN A 155 -7.60 17.34 -15.45
N PHE A 156 -7.74 16.07 -15.84
CA PHE A 156 -7.25 14.93 -15.06
C PHE A 156 -5.96 14.44 -15.70
N ARG A 157 -4.85 14.62 -15.02
CA ARG A 157 -3.53 14.32 -15.58
C ARG A 157 -2.74 13.33 -14.73
N THR A 158 -1.89 12.56 -15.39
CA THR A 158 -0.90 11.67 -14.77
C THR A 158 0.49 12.28 -14.93
N VAL A 159 1.27 12.25 -13.85
CA VAL A 159 2.68 12.70 -13.87
C VAL A 159 3.57 11.47 -14.04
N GLU A 160 4.37 11.46 -15.11
CA GLU A 160 5.22 10.32 -15.50
C GLU A 160 6.71 10.67 -15.57
N ASN A 161 7.03 11.94 -15.84
CA ASN A 161 8.40 12.41 -15.98
C ASN A 161 9.06 12.59 -14.60
N ALA A 162 10.31 12.11 -14.45
CA ALA A 162 11.03 12.14 -13.18
C ALA A 162 11.27 13.57 -12.62
N GLU A 163 11.52 14.54 -13.49
CA GLU A 163 11.68 15.94 -13.08
C GLU A 163 10.35 16.50 -12.58
N SER A 164 9.28 16.27 -13.35
CA SER A 164 7.92 16.67 -12.97
C SER A 164 7.45 15.99 -11.68
N VAL A 165 7.79 14.71 -11.43
CA VAL A 165 7.44 14.02 -10.19
C VAL A 165 8.01 14.75 -8.97
N ARG A 166 9.25 15.26 -9.05
CA ARG A 166 9.88 15.97 -7.93
C ARG A 166 9.12 17.27 -7.60
N GLU A 167 8.77 18.05 -8.62
CA GLU A 167 8.05 19.31 -8.45
C GLU A 167 6.59 19.07 -7.98
N GLU A 168 5.92 18.12 -8.59
CA GLU A 168 4.52 17.81 -8.32
C GLU A 168 4.33 17.12 -6.96
N MET A 169 5.36 16.49 -6.42
CA MET A 169 5.32 15.98 -5.04
C MET A 169 5.25 17.10 -4.00
N GLU A 170 5.81 18.29 -4.25
CA GLU A 170 5.60 19.45 -3.37
C GLU A 170 4.12 19.85 -3.35
N ILE A 171 3.51 19.95 -4.53
CA ILE A 171 2.07 20.27 -4.64
C ILE A 171 1.21 19.22 -3.96
N PHE A 172 1.53 17.91 -4.16
CA PHE A 172 0.84 16.83 -3.44
C PHE A 172 0.93 16.99 -1.92
N LEU A 173 2.12 17.27 -1.39
CA LEU A 173 2.35 17.42 0.05
C LEU A 173 1.58 18.60 0.63
N ASP A 174 1.48 19.71 -0.08
CA ASP A 174 0.71 20.86 0.34
C ASP A 174 -0.80 20.56 0.36
N LEU A 175 -1.32 19.92 -0.69
CA LEU A 175 -2.72 19.46 -0.74
C LEU A 175 -3.02 18.42 0.35
N PHE A 176 -2.05 17.56 0.67
CA PHE A 176 -2.20 16.54 1.71
C PHE A 176 -2.28 17.18 3.11
N ARG A 177 -1.39 18.14 3.42
CA ARG A 177 -1.36 18.83 4.71
C ARG A 177 -2.59 19.70 4.92
N SER A 178 -3.06 20.37 3.87
CA SER A 178 -4.23 21.26 3.95
C SER A 178 -5.54 20.51 4.23
N ASN A 179 -5.58 19.21 3.98
CA ASN A 179 -6.80 18.41 4.03
C ASN A 179 -7.33 18.20 5.47
N ARG A 180 -6.47 17.86 6.45
CA ARG A 180 -6.86 17.58 7.86
C ARG A 180 -5.68 17.85 8.79
N SER A 181 -5.95 18.26 10.05
CA SER A 181 -4.91 18.52 11.05
C SER A 181 -4.07 17.31 11.40
N ASP A 182 -4.70 16.11 11.54
CA ASP A 182 -4.01 14.86 11.79
C ASP A 182 -3.07 14.44 10.65
N LYS A 183 -3.42 14.79 9.41
CA LYS A 183 -2.55 14.60 8.25
C LYS A 183 -1.34 15.54 8.26
N ALA A 184 -1.52 16.76 8.75
CA ALA A 184 -0.42 17.70 8.91
C ALA A 184 0.59 17.22 9.97
N GLU A 185 0.11 16.69 11.10
CA GLU A 185 0.96 16.11 12.16
C GLU A 185 1.69 14.84 11.67
N PHE A 186 1.02 13.98 10.90
CA PHE A 186 1.63 12.80 10.29
C PHE A 186 2.76 13.18 9.34
N MET A 187 2.61 14.26 8.57
CA MET A 187 3.56 14.69 7.52
C MET A 187 4.67 15.57 8.12
N ASN A 188 5.43 15.01 9.08
CA ASN A 188 6.66 15.62 9.60
C ASN A 188 7.79 15.57 8.57
N ASP A 189 8.94 16.18 8.84
CA ASP A 189 10.06 16.27 7.90
C ASP A 189 10.58 14.91 7.44
N GLN A 190 10.60 13.92 8.33
CA GLN A 190 11.02 12.55 8.00
C GLN A 190 10.03 11.88 7.05
N MET A 191 8.73 12.05 7.27
CA MET A 191 7.68 11.56 6.36
C MET A 191 7.73 12.27 5.01
N VAL A 192 7.98 13.58 5.00
CA VAL A 192 8.17 14.33 3.75
C VAL A 192 9.33 13.76 2.94
N SER A 193 10.49 13.54 3.57
CA SER A 193 11.66 12.92 2.91
C SER A 193 11.30 11.55 2.34
N PHE A 194 10.70 10.69 3.18
CA PHE A 194 10.29 9.36 2.77
C PHE A 194 9.31 9.37 1.57
N PHE A 195 8.29 10.22 1.59
CA PHE A 195 7.32 10.28 0.48
C PHE A 195 7.95 10.75 -0.83
N LYS A 196 8.85 11.75 -0.78
CA LYS A 196 9.57 12.24 -1.96
C LYS A 196 10.51 11.17 -2.53
N GLU A 197 11.32 10.56 -1.67
CA GLU A 197 12.26 9.50 -2.06
C GLU A 197 11.52 8.27 -2.59
N LEU A 198 10.41 7.88 -1.94
CA LEU A 198 9.59 6.77 -2.38
C LEU A 198 8.97 7.04 -3.75
N ALA A 199 8.42 8.24 -3.96
CA ALA A 199 7.84 8.62 -5.25
C ALA A 199 8.89 8.58 -6.36
N ALA A 200 10.08 9.13 -6.13
CA ALA A 200 11.19 9.09 -7.08
C ALA A 200 11.61 7.65 -7.41
N ALA A 201 11.84 6.83 -6.37
CA ALA A 201 12.27 5.43 -6.54
C ALA A 201 11.23 4.56 -7.24
N LEU A 202 9.92 4.78 -6.97
CA LEU A 202 8.84 4.06 -7.66
C LEU A 202 8.62 4.55 -9.09
N ASN A 203 8.92 5.81 -9.37
CA ASN A 203 8.89 6.34 -10.74
C ASN A 203 10.00 5.74 -11.60
N GLU A 204 11.22 5.60 -11.09
CA GLU A 204 12.35 4.95 -11.78
C GLU A 204 12.00 3.54 -12.26
N VAL A 205 11.24 2.78 -11.47
CA VAL A 205 10.78 1.43 -11.83
C VAL A 205 9.39 1.43 -12.49
N ARG A 206 8.88 2.60 -12.89
CA ARG A 206 7.61 2.82 -13.62
C ARG A 206 6.35 2.28 -12.91
N ILE A 207 6.35 2.27 -11.60
CA ILE A 207 5.25 1.79 -10.76
C ILE A 207 4.40 2.95 -10.22
N LEU A 208 5.00 4.12 -10.02
CA LEU A 208 4.29 5.31 -9.54
C LEU A 208 3.16 5.69 -10.51
N ARG A 209 2.02 6.08 -9.94
CA ARG A 209 0.91 6.75 -10.62
C ARG A 209 0.49 7.94 -9.76
N LEU A 210 0.96 9.11 -10.12
CA LEU A 210 0.65 10.36 -9.45
C LEU A 210 -0.38 11.12 -10.30
N PHE A 211 -1.62 11.19 -9.82
CA PHE A 211 -2.74 11.80 -10.51
C PHE A 211 -3.08 13.16 -9.90
N PHE A 212 -3.46 14.10 -10.75
CA PHE A 212 -3.99 15.40 -10.35
C PHE A 212 -5.35 15.67 -11.00
N ILE A 213 -6.18 16.40 -10.29
CA ILE A 213 -7.32 17.13 -10.85
C ILE A 213 -6.94 18.61 -10.81
N ASP A 214 -6.86 19.22 -11.99
CA ASP A 214 -6.71 20.67 -12.10
C ASP A 214 -8.09 21.26 -12.49
N LEU A 215 -8.47 22.35 -11.84
CA LEU A 215 -9.63 23.18 -12.20
C LEU A 215 -9.10 24.56 -12.59
N ASP A 216 -9.37 24.98 -13.82
CA ASP A 216 -8.86 26.23 -14.39
C ASP A 216 -7.35 26.39 -14.19
N GLN A 217 -6.60 25.30 -14.47
CA GLN A 217 -5.14 25.15 -14.34
C GLN A 217 -4.61 25.14 -12.87
N ILE A 218 -5.49 25.18 -11.88
CA ILE A 218 -5.11 25.12 -10.46
C ILE A 218 -5.25 23.67 -9.97
N PRO A 219 -4.19 23.02 -9.43
CA PRO A 219 -4.30 21.71 -8.81
C PRO A 219 -5.19 21.74 -7.56
N VAL A 220 -6.33 21.06 -7.60
CA VAL A 220 -7.31 21.05 -6.50
C VAL A 220 -7.39 19.71 -5.77
N ALA A 221 -6.88 18.63 -6.38
CA ALA A 221 -6.73 17.35 -5.72
C ALA A 221 -5.56 16.57 -6.35
N ALA A 222 -4.89 15.78 -5.51
CA ALA A 222 -3.83 14.87 -5.93
C ALA A 222 -4.01 13.50 -5.29
N THR A 223 -3.62 12.45 -6.00
CA THR A 223 -3.75 11.06 -5.57
C THR A 223 -2.48 10.30 -5.93
N ILE A 224 -1.80 9.71 -4.93
CA ILE A 224 -0.67 8.80 -5.15
C ILE A 224 -1.22 7.37 -5.19
N CYS A 225 -0.95 6.70 -6.29
CA CYS A 225 -1.22 5.30 -6.50
C CYS A 225 0.05 4.56 -6.96
N PHE A 226 0.00 3.24 -6.88
CA PHE A 226 1.03 2.34 -7.44
C PHE A 226 0.37 1.34 -8.35
N SER A 227 0.90 1.16 -9.55
CA SER A 227 0.47 0.11 -10.46
C SER A 227 1.49 -1.01 -10.46
N TYR A 228 1.11 -2.17 -9.93
CA TYR A 228 2.00 -3.34 -9.92
C TYR A 228 1.23 -4.59 -10.35
N ARG A 229 1.77 -5.32 -11.34
CA ARG A 229 1.06 -6.40 -12.04
C ARG A 229 -0.29 -5.87 -12.56
N SER A 230 -1.38 -6.54 -12.24
CA SER A 230 -2.74 -6.15 -12.66
C SER A 230 -3.52 -5.37 -11.59
N THR A 231 -2.83 -4.75 -10.62
CA THR A 231 -3.47 -4.05 -9.50
C THR A 231 -3.01 -2.61 -9.40
N MET A 232 -3.97 -1.70 -9.22
CA MET A 232 -3.75 -0.32 -8.78
C MET A 232 -3.93 -0.26 -7.25
N TYR A 233 -2.95 0.29 -6.55
CA TYR A 233 -2.99 0.51 -5.10
C TYR A 233 -3.16 1.99 -4.81
N LEU A 234 -4.25 2.37 -4.15
CA LEU A 234 -4.50 3.74 -3.70
C LEU A 234 -3.75 4.00 -2.39
N TYR A 235 -2.61 4.67 -2.46
CA TYR A 235 -1.78 4.88 -1.28
C TYR A 235 -2.21 6.08 -0.45
N ASN A 236 -2.28 7.25 -1.07
CA ASN A 236 -2.67 8.46 -0.36
C ASN A 236 -3.33 9.50 -1.29
N ASN A 237 -4.06 10.44 -0.70
CA ASN A 237 -4.62 11.57 -1.43
C ASN A 237 -4.66 12.85 -0.59
N GLY A 238 -4.45 13.98 -1.27
CA GLY A 238 -4.66 15.32 -0.75
C GLY A 238 -5.65 16.09 -1.61
N TYR A 239 -6.30 17.11 -1.06
CA TYR A 239 -7.15 18.03 -1.81
C TYR A 239 -7.31 19.34 -1.09
N ASP A 240 -7.56 20.41 -1.84
CA ASP A 240 -7.84 21.74 -1.30
C ASP A 240 -9.27 21.78 -0.74
N LYS A 241 -9.39 22.15 0.56
CA LYS A 241 -10.67 22.28 1.25
C LYS A 241 -11.57 23.36 0.65
N GLY A 242 -11.01 24.40 0.04
CA GLY A 242 -11.76 25.42 -0.67
C GLY A 242 -12.67 24.86 -1.76
N PHE A 243 -12.27 23.74 -2.35
CA PHE A 243 -13.04 23.02 -3.37
C PHE A 243 -13.82 21.80 -2.81
N GLY A 244 -13.97 21.70 -1.49
CA GLY A 244 -14.67 20.59 -0.84
C GLY A 244 -16.12 20.43 -1.29
N SER A 245 -16.82 21.53 -1.62
CA SER A 245 -18.18 21.51 -2.18
C SER A 245 -18.27 20.74 -3.48
N LEU A 246 -17.21 20.68 -4.30
CA LEU A 246 -17.11 19.93 -5.53
C LEU A 246 -16.71 18.47 -5.30
N SER A 247 -16.37 18.07 -4.06
CA SER A 247 -15.97 16.71 -3.69
C SER A 247 -14.71 16.22 -4.42
N VAL A 248 -13.77 17.11 -4.72
CA VAL A 248 -12.56 16.82 -5.55
C VAL A 248 -11.73 15.68 -4.97
N GLY A 249 -11.62 15.56 -3.64
CA GLY A 249 -10.90 14.46 -2.99
C GLY A 249 -11.55 13.08 -3.18
N LEU A 250 -12.88 12.99 -3.33
CA LEU A 250 -13.57 11.76 -3.71
C LEU A 250 -13.40 11.50 -5.22
N LEU A 251 -13.56 12.55 -6.03
CA LEU A 251 -13.50 12.45 -7.48
C LEU A 251 -12.10 12.08 -7.98
N GLY A 252 -11.02 12.46 -7.30
CA GLY A 252 -9.66 11.96 -7.58
C GLY A 252 -9.60 10.43 -7.53
N LYS A 253 -10.20 9.81 -6.52
CA LYS A 253 -10.29 8.34 -6.41
C LYS A 253 -11.18 7.72 -7.48
N VAL A 254 -12.32 8.35 -7.78
CA VAL A 254 -13.25 7.89 -8.83
C VAL A 254 -12.57 7.93 -10.21
N LEU A 255 -11.83 8.99 -10.50
CA LEU A 255 -11.12 9.12 -11.77
C LEU A 255 -9.91 8.17 -11.86
N SER A 256 -9.20 7.92 -10.74
CA SER A 256 -8.14 6.90 -10.73
C SER A 256 -8.67 5.47 -10.90
N ILE A 257 -9.91 5.16 -10.42
CA ILE A 257 -10.58 3.89 -10.73
C ILE A 257 -10.89 3.81 -12.24
N LYS A 258 -11.44 4.89 -12.82
CA LYS A 258 -11.74 4.96 -14.24
C LYS A 258 -10.48 4.73 -15.08
N GLU A 259 -9.38 5.39 -14.74
CA GLU A 259 -8.08 5.23 -15.39
C GLU A 259 -7.56 3.79 -15.27
N SER A 260 -7.74 3.17 -14.10
CA SER A 260 -7.35 1.77 -13.87
C SER A 260 -8.10 0.79 -14.78
N ILE A 261 -9.41 1.02 -14.98
CA ILE A 261 -10.25 0.23 -15.92
C ILE A 261 -9.77 0.44 -17.36
N GLN A 262 -9.53 1.68 -17.77
CA GLN A 262 -9.07 2.02 -19.12
C GLN A 262 -7.68 1.43 -19.40
N SER A 263 -6.83 1.34 -18.39
CA SER A 263 -5.51 0.69 -18.46
C SER A 263 -5.57 -0.85 -18.41
N GLY A 264 -6.76 -1.46 -18.34
CA GLY A 264 -6.94 -2.92 -18.34
C GLY A 264 -6.50 -3.61 -17.03
N LEU A 265 -6.42 -2.87 -15.92
CA LEU A 265 -6.11 -3.47 -14.62
C LEU A 265 -7.32 -4.29 -14.11
N GLN A 266 -7.02 -5.32 -13.32
CA GLN A 266 -8.03 -6.25 -12.81
C GLN A 266 -8.52 -5.90 -11.40
N THR A 267 -7.69 -5.22 -10.62
CA THR A 267 -7.99 -4.91 -9.21
C THR A 267 -7.64 -3.47 -8.89
N TYR A 268 -8.48 -2.85 -8.06
CA TYR A 268 -8.18 -1.59 -7.38
C TYR A 268 -8.19 -1.83 -5.87
N ASP A 269 -7.02 -1.75 -5.25
CA ASP A 269 -6.84 -1.94 -3.82
C ASP A 269 -6.80 -0.56 -3.14
N PHE A 270 -7.79 -0.30 -2.28
CA PHE A 270 -7.88 0.95 -1.52
C PHE A 270 -6.93 1.00 -0.33
N LEU A 271 -6.22 -0.10 -0.10
CA LEU A 271 -5.34 -0.31 1.05
C LEU A 271 -6.08 -0.18 2.39
N LYS A 272 -5.35 -0.16 3.51
CA LYS A 272 -5.96 -0.19 4.84
C LYS A 272 -6.74 1.08 5.17
N GLY A 273 -7.61 0.95 6.17
CA GLY A 273 -8.47 2.00 6.70
C GLY A 273 -9.95 1.70 6.47
N ALA A 274 -10.75 1.96 7.48
CA ALA A 274 -12.19 1.65 7.50
C ALA A 274 -13.07 2.80 6.98
N GLU A 275 -12.53 3.67 6.10
CA GLU A 275 -13.30 4.81 5.61
C GLU A 275 -14.45 4.38 4.71
N GLY A 276 -15.65 4.80 5.07
CA GLY A 276 -16.89 4.39 4.40
C GLY A 276 -17.00 4.70 2.91
N TYR A 277 -16.13 5.59 2.36
CA TYR A 277 -16.11 5.83 0.92
C TYR A 277 -15.63 4.59 0.13
N LYS A 278 -14.74 3.77 0.72
CA LYS A 278 -14.21 2.56 0.06
C LYS A 278 -15.33 1.59 -0.30
N GLN A 279 -16.24 1.31 0.65
CA GLN A 279 -17.43 0.49 0.39
C GLN A 279 -18.38 1.14 -0.63
N ARG A 280 -18.59 2.46 -0.53
CA ARG A 280 -19.45 3.19 -1.47
C ARG A 280 -18.92 3.17 -2.90
N LEU A 281 -17.61 3.07 -3.08
CA LEU A 281 -16.96 2.88 -4.38
C LEU A 281 -16.85 1.41 -4.80
N GLY A 282 -17.53 0.47 -4.10
CA GLY A 282 -17.59 -0.94 -4.46
C GLY A 282 -16.51 -1.83 -3.83
N GLY A 283 -15.63 -1.26 -3.00
CA GLY A 283 -14.60 -2.03 -2.31
C GLY A 283 -15.19 -3.08 -1.35
N GLN A 284 -14.65 -4.29 -1.42
CA GLN A 284 -14.96 -5.39 -0.52
C GLN A 284 -13.91 -5.44 0.60
N PRO A 285 -14.32 -5.58 1.87
CA PRO A 285 -13.38 -5.61 2.98
C PRO A 285 -12.58 -6.92 3.01
N TYR A 286 -11.34 -6.85 3.43
CA TYR A 286 -10.52 -7.98 3.83
C TYR A 286 -9.71 -7.65 5.07
N GLN A 287 -9.50 -8.68 5.91
CA GLN A 287 -8.81 -8.54 7.19
C GLN A 287 -7.30 -8.63 7.02
N LEU A 288 -6.56 -7.74 7.65
CA LEU A 288 -5.14 -7.86 7.89
C LEU A 288 -4.91 -8.46 9.30
N TYR A 289 -3.78 -9.12 9.50
CA TYR A 289 -3.46 -9.82 10.73
C TYR A 289 -2.13 -9.33 11.32
N ARG A 290 -2.00 -9.52 12.63
CA ARG A 290 -0.75 -9.44 13.37
C ARG A 290 -0.42 -10.85 13.87
N CYS A 291 0.76 -11.35 13.55
CA CYS A 291 1.21 -12.68 13.95
C CYS A 291 2.40 -12.56 14.89
N LEU A 292 2.35 -13.25 16.01
CA LEU A 292 3.46 -13.42 16.93
C LEU A 292 3.82 -14.90 16.98
N ILE A 293 5.10 -15.20 16.75
CA ILE A 293 5.67 -16.54 16.85
C ILE A 293 6.78 -16.49 17.90
N GLU A 294 6.62 -17.24 18.99
CA GLU A 294 7.64 -17.40 20.03
C GLU A 294 8.43 -18.67 19.73
N LEU A 295 9.75 -18.53 19.59
CA LEU A 295 10.66 -19.64 19.36
C LEU A 295 11.12 -20.24 20.68
N PRO A 296 11.21 -21.57 20.81
CA PRO A 296 11.65 -22.24 22.03
C PRO A 296 13.12 -21.98 22.37
#